data_360968075f259ee411dc1602d1c9fc33
#
_entry.id   360968075f259ee411dc1602d1c9fc33
#
_cell.length_a   1.000
_cell.length_b   1.000
_cell.length_c   1.000
_cell.angle_alpha   90.00
_cell.angle_beta   90.00
_cell.angle_gamma   90.00
#
_symmetry.space_group_name_H-M   'P 1'
#
loop_
_entity.id
_entity.type
_entity.pdbx_description
1 polymer ?
#
loop_
_entity_poly.entity_id
_entity_poly.type
_entity_poly.pdbx_seq_one_letter_code
_entity_poly.pdbx_strand_id
1 'polypeptide(L)'
;EKVGMMSGQGFFRAFAEDGKRWGARPYRAGGGIDRLDVPALWFTDGPRGVARGNSTCFPCTMARGASFDVDLERRIGEAMGVEIRAQGCNLSGAVCVNLLRHPGWGRAQETYG
;
A
#
# COMPACT_ATOMS: atom_id res chain seq x y z
N GLU A 1 7.01 20.07 -15.28
CA GLU A 1 5.87 19.63 -14.47
C GLU A 1 5.40 18.23 -14.86
N LYS A 2 5.09 17.95 -16.14
CA LYS A 2 4.58 16.62 -16.59
C LYS A 2 5.49 15.46 -16.18
N VAL A 3 6.80 15.58 -16.36
CA VAL A 3 7.77 14.57 -15.93
C VAL A 3 7.77 14.41 -14.41
N GLY A 4 7.70 15.52 -13.67
CA GLY A 4 7.63 15.52 -12.22
C GLY A 4 6.39 14.81 -11.67
N MET A 5 5.26 14.88 -12.38
CA MET A 5 4.03 14.15 -11.99
C MET A 5 4.16 12.64 -12.12
N MET A 6 5.01 12.15 -13.00
CA MET A 6 5.25 10.72 -13.23
C MET A 6 6.38 10.17 -12.35
N SER A 7 7.04 11.02 -11.57
CA SER A 7 8.21 10.64 -10.77
C SER A 7 7.84 10.63 -9.30
N GLY A 8 8.21 9.56 -8.60
CA GLY A 8 8.18 9.53 -7.15
C GLY A 8 9.15 10.54 -6.56
N GLN A 9 8.78 11.15 -5.45
CA GLN A 9 9.57 12.18 -4.79
C GLN A 9 9.77 11.86 -3.32
N GLY A 10 10.96 12.18 -2.82
CA GLY A 10 11.27 12.11 -1.40
C GLY A 10 11.53 10.72 -0.83
N PHE A 11 11.49 9.65 -1.63
CA PHE A 11 11.68 8.28 -1.14
C PHE A 11 13.02 8.10 -0.40
N PHE A 12 14.13 8.43 -1.05
CA PHE A 12 15.46 8.27 -0.45
C PHE A 12 15.68 9.22 0.72
N ARG A 13 15.12 10.43 0.64
CA ARG A 13 15.19 11.40 1.72
C ARG A 13 14.40 10.93 2.94
N ALA A 14 13.16 10.48 2.74
CA ALA A 14 12.34 9.92 3.80
C ALA A 14 13.00 8.69 4.44
N PHE A 15 13.59 7.82 3.64
CA PHE A 15 14.33 6.65 4.12
C PHE A 15 15.56 7.03 4.98
N ALA A 16 16.29 8.04 4.58
CA ALA A 16 17.45 8.54 5.32
C ALA A 16 17.06 9.28 6.62
N GLU A 17 15.99 10.10 6.57
CA GLU A 17 15.51 10.89 7.71
C GLU A 17 14.76 10.03 8.75
N ASP A 18 13.97 9.05 8.32
CA ASP A 18 13.24 8.15 9.19
C ASP A 18 14.14 7.07 9.83
N GLY A 19 15.41 7.04 9.44
CA GLY A 19 16.41 6.14 9.98
C GLY A 19 16.04 4.67 9.75
N LYS A 20 15.90 3.89 10.85
CA LYS A 20 15.62 2.46 10.79
C LYS A 20 14.13 2.12 10.71
N ARG A 21 13.25 3.10 10.64
CA ARG A 21 11.81 2.90 10.72
C ARG A 21 11.17 2.96 9.35
N TRP A 22 11.19 1.84 8.63
CA TRP A 22 10.51 1.69 7.35
C TRP A 22 9.04 2.09 7.49
N GLY A 23 8.57 2.92 6.56
CA GLY A 23 7.16 3.29 6.49
C GLY A 23 6.68 4.31 7.54
N ALA A 24 7.56 5.04 8.23
CA ALA A 24 7.15 6.04 9.20
C ALA A 24 6.37 7.19 8.57
N ARG A 25 6.68 7.57 7.31
CA ARG A 25 5.96 8.62 6.57
C ARG A 25 5.49 8.14 5.21
N PRO A 26 4.33 8.66 4.71
CA PRO A 26 3.95 8.43 3.33
C PRO A 26 4.98 9.04 2.38
N TYR A 27 5.22 8.39 1.25
CA TYR A 27 6.00 9.00 0.19
C TYR A 27 5.13 9.33 -1.02
N ARG A 28 5.51 10.37 -1.71
CA ARG A 28 4.81 10.84 -2.88
C ARG A 28 5.18 9.96 -4.07
N ALA A 29 4.23 9.16 -4.54
CA ALA A 29 4.41 8.29 -5.70
C ALA A 29 4.33 9.06 -7.02
N GLY A 30 3.62 10.18 -7.03
CA GLY A 30 3.47 11.02 -8.21
C GLY A 30 2.47 12.15 -8.00
N GLY A 31 2.04 12.79 -9.06
CA GLY A 31 1.06 13.88 -9.02
C GLY A 31 1.59 15.16 -8.36
N GLY A 32 0.66 16.01 -7.93
CA GLY A 32 0.93 17.24 -7.17
C GLY A 32 1.51 18.37 -7.98
N ILE A 33 0.65 19.24 -8.47
CA ILE A 33 1.00 20.55 -9.04
C ILE A 33 0.12 21.59 -8.35
N ASP A 34 0.66 22.23 -7.32
CA ASP A 34 -0.10 23.12 -6.44
C ASP A 34 -0.77 24.27 -7.20
N ARG A 35 -0.08 24.87 -8.18
CA ARG A 35 -0.64 25.96 -9.00
C ARG A 35 -1.84 25.54 -9.88
N LEU A 36 -2.08 24.25 -10.08
CA LEU A 36 -3.19 23.69 -10.85
C LEU A 36 -4.18 22.91 -9.97
N ASP A 37 -4.00 22.95 -8.67
CA ASP A 37 -4.78 22.19 -7.71
C ASP A 37 -4.84 20.68 -8.00
N VAL A 38 -3.75 20.14 -8.58
CA VAL A 38 -3.61 18.72 -8.85
C VAL A 38 -3.03 18.04 -7.59
N PRO A 39 -3.77 17.13 -6.96
CA PRO A 39 -3.31 16.50 -5.72
C PRO A 39 -2.13 15.55 -5.96
N ALA A 40 -1.29 15.40 -4.94
CA ALA A 40 -0.25 14.40 -4.93
C ALA A 40 -0.80 13.00 -4.62
N LEU A 41 -0.14 11.96 -5.15
CA LEU A 41 -0.39 10.56 -4.83
C LEU A 41 0.53 10.14 -3.69
N TRP A 42 -0.05 9.95 -2.52
CA TRP A 42 0.63 9.48 -1.32
C TRP A 42 0.44 7.98 -1.16
N PHE A 43 1.53 7.26 -1.34
CA PHE A 43 1.53 5.81 -1.43
C PHE A 43 1.74 5.13 -0.08
N THR A 44 1.05 4.03 0.11
CA THR A 44 1.38 2.99 1.08
C THR A 44 1.29 1.61 0.44
N ASP A 45 2.03 0.68 0.99
CA ASP A 45 2.02 -0.72 0.62
C ASP A 45 1.32 -1.56 1.69
N GLY A 46 1.19 -2.85 1.45
CA GLY A 46 0.84 -3.85 2.43
C GLY A 46 -0.38 -4.71 2.11
N PRO A 47 -0.19 -5.93 1.57
CA PRO A 47 -1.29 -6.86 1.30
C PRO A 47 -1.95 -7.42 2.57
N ARG A 48 -1.24 -7.38 3.70
CA ARG A 48 -1.74 -7.84 5.01
C ARG A 48 -2.16 -6.70 5.94
N GLY A 49 -2.38 -5.52 5.41
CA GLY A 49 -2.66 -4.30 6.15
C GLY A 49 -1.72 -3.19 5.75
N VAL A 50 -1.94 -1.99 6.26
CA VAL A 50 -1.15 -0.83 5.94
C VAL A 50 0.27 -0.99 6.48
N ALA A 51 1.28 -1.04 5.59
CA ALA A 51 2.68 -1.23 5.97
C ALA A 51 3.31 0.05 6.52
N ARG A 52 2.61 0.71 7.45
CA ARG A 52 3.03 1.99 8.04
C ARG A 52 2.58 2.10 9.49
N GLY A 53 3.38 2.81 10.27
CA GLY A 53 3.03 3.19 11.63
C GLY A 53 2.54 2.02 12.48
N ASN A 54 1.52 2.30 13.29
CA ASN A 54 0.84 1.31 14.11
C ASN A 54 -0.48 0.94 13.42
N SER A 55 -0.43 0.06 12.44
CA SER A 55 -1.58 -0.39 11.66
C SER A 55 -1.90 -1.84 11.94
N THR A 56 -3.11 -2.25 11.64
CA THR A 56 -3.57 -3.62 11.85
C THR A 56 -2.87 -4.58 10.87
N CYS A 57 -2.33 -5.68 11.40
CA CYS A 57 -1.83 -6.78 10.60
C CYS A 57 -2.91 -7.84 10.48
N PHE A 58 -3.56 -7.92 9.33
CA PHE A 58 -4.53 -8.95 9.00
C PHE A 58 -3.84 -10.28 8.63
N PRO A 59 -4.56 -11.40 8.63
CA PRO A 59 -4.05 -12.66 8.09
C PRO A 59 -3.54 -12.50 6.66
N CYS A 60 -2.60 -13.37 6.25
CA CYS A 60 -2.08 -13.31 4.88
C CYS A 60 -3.21 -13.51 3.86
N THR A 61 -3.05 -12.91 2.68
CA THR A 61 -4.05 -12.91 1.62
C THR A 61 -4.47 -14.31 1.21
N MET A 62 -3.53 -15.25 1.17
CA MET A 62 -3.81 -16.66 0.87
C MET A 62 -4.76 -17.30 1.91
N ALA A 63 -4.57 -17.01 3.20
CA ALA A 63 -5.47 -17.50 4.25
C ALA A 63 -6.87 -16.85 4.15
N ARG A 64 -6.92 -15.57 3.81
CA ARG A 64 -8.19 -14.87 3.58
C ARG A 64 -8.91 -15.41 2.35
N GLY A 65 -8.19 -15.63 1.24
CA GLY A 65 -8.73 -16.26 0.04
C GLY A 65 -9.28 -17.67 0.30
N ALA A 66 -8.57 -18.47 1.10
CA ALA A 66 -9.00 -19.82 1.48
C ALA A 66 -10.26 -19.86 2.35
N SER A 67 -10.70 -18.74 2.92
CA SER A 67 -11.97 -18.65 3.64
C SER A 67 -13.19 -18.66 2.72
N PHE A 68 -13.04 -18.29 1.44
CA PHE A 68 -14.12 -18.05 0.48
C PHE A 68 -15.18 -17.07 0.99
N ASP A 69 -14.85 -16.25 1.96
CA ASP A 69 -15.76 -15.28 2.59
C ASP A 69 -15.54 -13.88 1.99
N VAL A 70 -16.36 -13.55 1.00
CA VAL A 70 -16.31 -12.25 0.30
C VAL A 70 -16.67 -11.08 1.22
N ASP A 71 -17.59 -11.30 2.17
CA ASP A 71 -17.99 -10.26 3.12
C ASP A 71 -16.90 -9.97 4.14
N LEU A 72 -16.18 -11.00 4.58
CA LEU A 72 -14.98 -10.81 5.41
C LEU A 72 -13.94 -9.94 4.68
N GLU A 73 -13.67 -10.26 3.41
CA GLU A 73 -12.67 -9.54 2.62
C GLU A 73 -13.09 -8.08 2.37
N ARG A 74 -14.37 -7.83 2.12
CA ARG A 74 -14.91 -6.47 2.02
C ARG A 74 -14.68 -5.67 3.31
N ARG A 75 -14.98 -6.25 4.47
CA ARG A 75 -14.78 -5.61 5.79
C ARG A 75 -13.31 -5.34 6.08
N ILE A 76 -12.41 -6.25 5.71
CA ILE A 76 -10.96 -6.04 5.82
C ILE A 76 -10.53 -4.88 4.93
N GLY A 77 -11.00 -4.85 3.69
CA GLY A 77 -10.71 -3.75 2.75
C GLY A 77 -11.19 -2.39 3.25
N GLU A 78 -12.37 -2.33 3.86
CA GLU A 78 -12.91 -1.12 4.49
C GLU A 78 -12.01 -0.65 5.66
N ALA A 79 -11.64 -1.56 6.55
CA ALA A 79 -10.75 -1.25 7.66
C ALA A 79 -9.37 -0.74 7.18
N MET A 80 -8.78 -1.43 6.19
CA MET A 80 -7.55 -0.98 5.56
C MET A 80 -7.69 0.42 4.93
N GLY A 81 -8.81 0.69 4.26
CA GLY A 81 -9.09 1.99 3.65
C GLY A 81 -9.13 3.12 4.68
N VAL A 82 -9.73 2.88 5.84
CA VAL A 82 -9.75 3.84 6.96
C VAL A 82 -8.34 4.09 7.49
N GLU A 83 -7.55 3.04 7.71
CA GLU A 83 -6.17 3.16 8.18
C GLU A 83 -5.26 3.88 7.15
N ILE A 84 -5.41 3.59 5.85
CA ILE A 84 -4.70 4.27 4.77
C ILE A 84 -4.93 5.78 4.83
N ARG A 85 -6.18 6.20 4.97
CA ARG A 85 -6.54 7.62 5.09
C ARG A 85 -6.02 8.24 6.37
N ALA A 86 -6.11 7.55 7.49
CA ALA A 86 -5.59 8.01 8.79
C ALA A 86 -4.07 8.20 8.78
N GLN A 87 -3.34 7.41 7.98
CA GLN A 87 -1.90 7.53 7.77
C GLN A 87 -1.51 8.61 6.74
N GLY A 88 -2.48 9.35 6.20
CA GLY A 88 -2.23 10.41 5.22
C GLY A 88 -1.96 9.91 3.80
N CYS A 89 -2.32 8.66 3.50
CA CYS A 89 -2.17 8.08 2.17
C CYS A 89 -3.48 8.12 1.39
N ASN A 90 -3.37 8.11 0.05
CA ASN A 90 -4.51 8.06 -0.86
C ASN A 90 -4.30 7.08 -2.03
N LEU A 91 -3.18 6.36 -2.03
CA LEU A 91 -2.87 5.32 -3.00
C LEU A 91 -2.33 4.09 -2.25
N SER A 92 -2.92 2.94 -2.51
CA SER A 92 -2.51 1.66 -1.93
C SER A 92 -1.98 0.70 -2.99
N GLY A 93 -0.86 0.04 -2.70
CA GLY A 93 -0.32 -1.09 -3.46
C GLY A 93 -0.74 -2.45 -2.92
N ALA A 94 -1.76 -2.51 -2.06
CA ALA A 94 -2.10 -3.71 -1.30
C ALA A 94 -2.73 -4.86 -2.10
N VAL A 95 -3.33 -4.57 -3.27
CA VAL A 95 -4.11 -5.57 -4.02
C VAL A 95 -3.22 -6.42 -4.91
N CYS A 96 -3.08 -7.69 -4.58
CA CYS A 96 -2.27 -8.68 -5.30
C CYS A 96 -3.18 -9.78 -5.88
N VAL A 97 -3.74 -9.52 -7.06
CA VAL A 97 -4.69 -10.42 -7.75
C VAL A 97 -4.02 -11.36 -8.76
N ASN A 98 -2.73 -11.56 -8.63
CA ASN A 98 -1.97 -12.46 -9.48
C ASN A 98 -2.37 -13.92 -9.23
N LEU A 99 -2.36 -14.72 -10.28
CA LEU A 99 -2.52 -16.17 -10.16
C LEU A 99 -1.19 -16.80 -9.72
N LEU A 100 -1.26 -17.69 -8.75
CA LEU A 100 -0.11 -18.48 -8.31
C LEU A 100 0.17 -19.59 -9.32
N ARG A 101 1.09 -19.36 -10.24
CA ARG A 101 1.42 -20.31 -11.33
C ARG A 101 2.68 -21.14 -11.09
N HIS A 102 3.56 -20.68 -10.21
CA HIS A 102 4.84 -21.33 -9.98
C HIS A 102 5.19 -21.35 -8.49
N PRO A 103 5.45 -22.52 -7.89
CA PRO A 103 5.69 -22.64 -6.44
C PRO A 103 6.98 -21.95 -5.96
N GLY A 104 7.94 -21.73 -6.85
CA GLY A 104 9.18 -21.02 -6.56
C GLY A 104 9.07 -19.50 -6.55
N TRP A 105 7.87 -18.93 -6.74
CA TRP A 105 7.68 -17.50 -6.68
C TRP A 105 7.73 -16.98 -5.23
N GLY A 106 8.73 -16.16 -4.92
CA GLY A 106 9.02 -15.71 -3.55
C GLY A 106 7.97 -14.80 -2.92
N ARG A 107 7.01 -14.27 -3.70
CA ARG A 107 5.91 -13.42 -3.23
C ARG A 107 4.54 -14.09 -3.31
N ALA A 108 4.52 -15.42 -3.39
CA ALA A 108 3.29 -16.21 -3.49
C ALA A 108 2.31 -15.92 -2.33
N GLN A 109 2.82 -15.72 -1.12
CA GLN A 109 2.02 -15.44 0.07
C GLN A 109 1.30 -14.08 0.06
N GLU A 110 1.58 -13.22 -0.91
CA GLU A 110 0.91 -11.93 -1.05
C GLU A 110 -0.38 -12.03 -1.89
N THR A 111 -0.59 -13.15 -2.57
CA THR A 111 -1.76 -13.37 -3.44
C THR A 111 -2.86 -14.16 -2.74
N TYR A 112 -4.04 -14.16 -3.32
CA TYR A 112 -5.20 -14.86 -2.78
C TYR A 112 -5.25 -16.35 -3.12
N GLY A 113 -4.36 -16.87 -3.90
CA GLY A 113 -4.28 -18.27 -4.31
C GLY A 113 -4.10 -18.45 -5.79
#